data_2c5afd2a0b98d695ad4118459c33dc36
#
_entry.id   2c5afd2a0b98d695ad4118459c33dc36
#
_cell.length_a   1.000
_cell.length_b   1.000
_cell.length_c   1.000
_cell.angle_alpha   90.00
_cell.angle_beta   90.00
_cell.angle_gamma   90.00
#
_symmetry.space_group_name_H-M   'P 1'
#
loop_
_entity.id
_entity.type
_entity.pdbx_description
1 polymer ?
#
loop_
_entity_poly.entity_id
_entity_poly.type
_entity_poly.pdbx_seq_one_letter_code
_entity_poly.pdbx_strand_id
1 'polypeptide(L)'
;MTASAPSFNSAEFRATLGRFPTGVAVITASLPGQAPVGLTVSSFNSVSLEPPLVLFSLSRGSSSMATMVACERYVIHVMSHEQLGVSHRFTRGTAAERFTDAPLAQAPGGSPRLDLPCAAWFECFNRSRYDEGDHIIFIGEVEHCERTEALPLVYHAGGYDLTPNLQK
;
A
#
# COMPACT_ATOMS: atom_id res chain seq x y z
N MET A 1 -25.45 -1.72 21.29
CA MET A 1 -26.11 -0.87 20.28
C MET A 1 -25.75 -1.43 18.92
N THR A 2 -26.71 -1.83 18.10
CA THR A 2 -26.51 -2.26 16.73
C THR A 2 -26.70 -1.08 15.80
N ALA A 3 -25.80 -0.91 14.82
CA ALA A 3 -25.97 0.12 13.80
C ALA A 3 -27.23 -0.14 12.96
N SER A 4 -27.90 0.93 12.51
CA SER A 4 -28.99 0.80 11.54
C SER A 4 -28.47 0.28 10.20
N ALA A 5 -29.33 -0.40 9.44
CA ALA A 5 -28.98 -0.80 8.08
C ALA A 5 -28.62 0.45 7.23
N PRO A 6 -27.59 0.35 6.37
CA PRO A 6 -27.21 1.46 5.53
C PRO A 6 -28.31 1.79 4.50
N SER A 7 -28.50 3.09 4.22
CA SER A 7 -29.45 3.59 3.21
C SER A 7 -28.85 3.68 1.79
N PHE A 8 -27.66 3.13 1.60
CA PHE A 8 -26.90 3.17 0.34
C PHE A 8 -26.38 1.78 -0.04
N ASN A 9 -26.10 1.56 -1.31
CA ASN A 9 -25.47 0.34 -1.82
C ASN A 9 -23.94 0.47 -1.93
N SER A 10 -23.26 -0.64 -2.19
CA SER A 10 -21.78 -0.68 -2.26
C SER A 10 -21.20 0.22 -3.36
N ALA A 11 -21.94 0.45 -4.45
CA ALA A 11 -21.47 1.31 -5.55
C ALA A 11 -21.51 2.78 -5.13
N GLU A 12 -22.60 3.21 -4.48
CA GLU A 12 -22.74 4.56 -3.94
C GLU A 12 -21.71 4.84 -2.84
N PHE A 13 -21.48 3.86 -1.95
CA PHE A 13 -20.46 3.98 -0.92
C PHE A 13 -19.06 4.15 -1.53
N ARG A 14 -18.70 3.32 -2.51
CA ARG A 14 -17.42 3.40 -3.19
C ARG A 14 -17.25 4.72 -3.95
N ALA A 15 -18.29 5.22 -4.62
CA ALA A 15 -18.26 6.51 -5.30
C ALA A 15 -18.06 7.67 -4.32
N THR A 16 -18.69 7.59 -3.13
CA THR A 16 -18.53 8.58 -2.06
C THR A 16 -17.11 8.56 -1.50
N LEU A 17 -16.56 7.38 -1.20
CA LEU A 17 -15.16 7.23 -0.78
C LEU A 17 -14.19 7.80 -1.80
N GLY A 18 -14.47 7.62 -3.08
CA GLY A 18 -13.66 8.16 -4.19
C GLY A 18 -13.57 9.69 -4.23
N ARG A 19 -14.39 10.42 -3.48
CA ARG A 19 -14.28 11.90 -3.35
C ARG A 19 -13.10 12.32 -2.46
N PHE A 20 -12.55 11.41 -1.68
CA PHE A 20 -11.36 11.65 -0.88
C PHE A 20 -10.11 11.28 -1.70
N PRO A 21 -9.30 12.25 -2.15
CA PRO A 21 -8.06 11.95 -2.87
C PRO A 21 -7.06 11.30 -1.92
N THR A 22 -6.41 10.24 -2.38
CA THR A 22 -5.39 9.52 -1.62
C THR A 22 -4.08 9.48 -2.39
N GLY A 23 -2.99 9.19 -1.68
CA GLY A 23 -1.78 8.69 -2.31
C GLY A 23 -1.99 7.26 -2.84
N VAL A 24 -1.01 6.77 -3.56
CA VAL A 24 -0.93 5.40 -4.05
C VAL A 24 0.30 4.74 -3.45
N ALA A 25 0.12 3.60 -2.79
CA ALA A 25 1.24 2.85 -2.26
C ALA A 25 1.28 1.42 -2.84
N VAL A 26 2.49 0.92 -3.07
CA VAL A 26 2.74 -0.49 -3.34
C VAL A 26 3.40 -1.09 -2.10
N ILE A 27 2.87 -2.22 -1.63
CA ILE A 27 3.42 -2.95 -0.50
C ILE A 27 4.09 -4.22 -1.02
N THR A 28 5.29 -4.49 -0.55
CA THR A 28 6.03 -5.72 -0.88
C THR A 28 6.42 -6.46 0.38
N ALA A 29 6.35 -7.78 0.33
CA ALA A 29 6.76 -8.67 1.41
C ALA A 29 7.22 -10.01 0.84
N SER A 30 7.95 -10.78 1.63
CA SER A 30 8.28 -12.17 1.32
C SER A 30 8.37 -13.01 2.58
N LEU A 31 8.22 -14.32 2.44
CA LEU A 31 8.59 -15.29 3.45
C LEU A 31 9.95 -15.91 3.10
N PRO A 32 10.70 -16.41 4.08
CA PRO A 32 11.98 -17.06 3.83
C PRO A 32 11.88 -18.14 2.74
N GLY A 33 12.72 -18.05 1.71
CA GLY A 33 12.76 -19.01 0.60
C GLY A 33 11.57 -18.95 -0.37
N GLN A 34 10.69 -17.98 -0.25
CA GLN A 34 9.55 -17.79 -1.16
C GLN A 34 9.72 -16.56 -2.06
N ALA A 35 9.07 -16.59 -3.21
CA ALA A 35 8.98 -15.44 -4.09
C ALA A 35 8.25 -14.27 -3.38
N PRO A 36 8.64 -13.02 -3.64
CA PRO A 36 7.99 -11.88 -3.06
C PRO A 36 6.56 -11.74 -3.55
N VAL A 37 5.71 -11.17 -2.70
CA VAL A 37 4.36 -10.69 -3.08
C VAL A 37 4.35 -9.17 -3.07
N GLY A 38 3.44 -8.60 -3.86
CA GLY A 38 3.23 -7.16 -3.89
C GLY A 38 1.80 -6.82 -4.24
N LEU A 39 1.33 -5.68 -3.74
CA LEU A 39 -0.03 -5.20 -3.96
C LEU A 39 -0.10 -3.67 -3.91
N THR A 40 -1.02 -3.10 -4.67
CA THR A 40 -1.30 -1.67 -4.64
C THR A 40 -2.45 -1.38 -3.68
N VAL A 41 -2.27 -0.37 -2.85
CA VAL A 41 -3.29 0.12 -1.91
C VAL A 41 -3.42 1.64 -1.98
N SER A 42 -4.62 2.14 -1.67
CA SER A 42 -4.91 3.56 -1.43
C SER A 42 -5.27 3.84 0.03
N SER A 43 -5.18 2.83 0.88
CA SER A 43 -5.57 2.88 2.29
C SER A 43 -4.41 3.21 3.25
N PHE A 44 -3.20 3.45 2.72
CA PHE A 44 -2.05 3.83 3.56
C PHE A 44 -2.30 5.13 4.31
N ASN A 45 -2.02 5.14 5.62
CA ASN A 45 -2.11 6.32 6.46
C ASN A 45 -1.15 6.26 7.65
N SER A 46 -0.85 7.43 8.23
CA SER A 46 -0.12 7.55 9.49
C SER A 46 -1.02 7.24 10.68
N VAL A 47 -0.44 6.73 11.77
CA VAL A 47 -1.14 6.41 13.02
C VAL A 47 -0.53 7.16 14.20
N SER A 48 0.81 7.09 14.36
CA SER A 48 1.53 7.65 15.51
C SER A 48 2.93 8.06 15.12
N LEU A 49 3.48 9.05 15.80
CA LEU A 49 4.88 9.44 15.65
C LEU A 49 5.77 8.78 16.71
N GLU A 50 5.22 8.43 17.87
CA GLU A 50 5.96 7.82 18.98
C GLU A 50 5.09 6.73 19.66
N PRO A 51 5.37 5.44 19.39
CA PRO A 51 6.27 4.93 18.34
C PRO A 51 5.80 5.31 16.93
N PRO A 52 6.68 5.25 15.91
CA PRO A 52 6.32 5.61 14.54
C PRO A 52 5.47 4.50 13.92
N LEU A 53 4.17 4.73 13.82
CA LEU A 53 3.20 3.75 13.32
C LEU A 53 2.48 4.24 12.07
N VAL A 54 2.28 3.30 11.16
CA VAL A 54 1.50 3.47 9.94
C VAL A 54 0.49 2.34 9.80
N LEU A 55 -0.54 2.55 8.98
CA LEU A 55 -1.52 1.51 8.67
C LEU A 55 -1.80 1.39 7.18
N PHE A 56 -2.33 0.24 6.80
CA PHE A 56 -3.09 0.02 5.57
C PHE A 56 -4.12 -1.08 5.80
N SER A 57 -5.12 -1.15 4.94
CA SER A 57 -6.10 -2.24 4.94
C SER A 57 -5.98 -3.10 3.69
N LEU A 58 -6.18 -4.41 3.84
CA LEU A 58 -6.09 -5.40 2.77
C LEU A 58 -7.35 -6.27 2.77
N SER A 59 -7.97 -6.43 1.60
CA SER A 59 -9.12 -7.32 1.45
C SER A 59 -8.74 -8.77 1.77
N ARG A 60 -9.61 -9.48 2.50
CA ARG A 60 -9.46 -10.91 2.83
C ARG A 60 -9.31 -11.79 1.60
N GLY A 61 -9.88 -11.37 0.46
CA GLY A 61 -9.78 -12.08 -0.82
C GLY A 61 -8.46 -11.85 -1.57
N SER A 62 -7.53 -11.05 -1.02
CA SER A 62 -6.25 -10.80 -1.68
C SER A 62 -5.38 -12.05 -1.75
N SER A 63 -4.81 -12.32 -2.94
CA SER A 63 -3.83 -13.40 -3.13
C SER A 63 -2.56 -13.24 -2.30
N SER A 64 -2.26 -12.04 -1.84
CA SER A 64 -1.10 -11.74 -0.98
C SER A 64 -1.40 -11.89 0.52
N MET A 65 -2.66 -12.16 0.91
CA MET A 65 -3.08 -12.18 2.31
C MET A 65 -2.26 -13.14 3.18
N ALA A 66 -2.05 -14.37 2.72
CA ALA A 66 -1.31 -15.37 3.49
C ALA A 66 0.12 -14.92 3.82
N THR A 67 0.82 -14.37 2.84
CA THR A 67 2.17 -13.81 3.04
C THR A 67 2.15 -12.60 3.96
N MET A 68 1.21 -11.67 3.77
CA MET A 68 1.09 -10.47 4.60
C MET A 68 0.78 -10.77 6.06
N VAL A 69 0.00 -11.81 6.33
CA VAL A 69 -0.28 -12.26 7.70
C VAL A 69 0.94 -12.91 8.35
N ALA A 70 1.74 -13.65 7.58
CA ALA A 70 2.84 -14.45 8.08
C ALA A 70 4.21 -13.73 8.09
N CYS A 71 4.37 -12.67 7.28
CA CYS A 71 5.64 -11.95 7.21
C CYS A 71 5.92 -11.17 8.49
N GLU A 72 7.18 -11.13 8.89
CA GLU A 72 7.64 -10.34 10.03
C GLU A 72 7.78 -8.87 9.68
N ARG A 73 8.22 -8.59 8.44
CA ARG A 73 8.43 -7.23 7.90
C ARG A 73 7.87 -7.10 6.50
N TYR A 74 7.58 -5.88 6.11
CA TYR A 74 7.16 -5.51 4.75
C TYR A 74 7.65 -4.08 4.43
N VAL A 75 7.67 -3.74 3.13
CA VAL A 75 7.99 -2.38 2.69
C VAL A 75 6.79 -1.74 2.04
N ILE A 76 6.49 -0.52 2.43
CA ILE A 76 5.48 0.36 1.82
C ILE A 76 6.23 1.36 0.93
N HIS A 77 5.86 1.44 -0.35
CA HIS A 77 6.41 2.40 -1.31
C HIS A 77 5.33 3.41 -1.68
N VAL A 78 5.55 4.67 -1.38
CA VAL A 78 4.71 5.77 -1.89
C VAL A 78 5.12 6.01 -3.33
N MET A 79 4.22 5.70 -4.26
CA MET A 79 4.51 5.72 -5.69
C MET A 79 4.64 7.15 -6.20
N SER A 80 5.59 7.39 -7.10
CA SER A 80 5.69 8.65 -7.81
C SER A 80 4.79 8.65 -9.05
N HIS A 81 4.49 9.85 -9.56
CA HIS A 81 3.68 10.04 -10.77
C HIS A 81 4.28 9.33 -12.00
N GLU A 82 5.59 9.14 -12.06
CA GLU A 82 6.29 8.42 -13.13
C GLU A 82 6.05 6.91 -13.08
N GLN A 83 5.54 6.40 -11.96
CA GLN A 83 5.37 4.96 -11.70
C GLN A 83 3.92 4.49 -11.85
N LEU A 84 3.10 5.21 -12.61
CA LEU A 84 1.71 4.82 -12.89
C LEU A 84 1.62 3.39 -13.44
N GLY A 85 2.50 3.01 -14.38
CA GLY A 85 2.51 1.67 -14.97
C GLY A 85 2.82 0.57 -13.94
N VAL A 86 3.74 0.82 -13.02
CA VAL A 86 4.05 -0.11 -11.92
C VAL A 86 2.83 -0.23 -11.00
N SER A 87 2.26 0.90 -10.58
CA SER A 87 1.07 0.92 -9.73
C SER A 87 -0.08 0.10 -10.31
N HIS A 88 -0.33 0.21 -11.62
CA HIS A 88 -1.34 -0.60 -12.31
C HIS A 88 -1.04 -2.10 -12.28
N ARG A 89 0.22 -2.51 -12.52
CA ARG A 89 0.59 -3.94 -12.52
C ARG A 89 0.36 -4.58 -11.15
N PHE A 90 0.63 -3.87 -10.07
CA PHE A 90 0.44 -4.39 -8.72
C PHE A 90 -1.04 -4.46 -8.27
N THR A 91 -1.99 -3.93 -9.08
CA THR A 91 -3.43 -4.13 -8.83
C THR A 91 -3.97 -5.41 -9.43
N ARG A 92 -3.30 -6.01 -10.43
CA ARG A 92 -3.82 -7.12 -11.25
C ARG A 92 -2.74 -8.15 -11.54
N GLY A 93 -3.15 -9.29 -12.10
CA GLY A 93 -2.23 -10.33 -12.55
C GLY A 93 -1.68 -11.22 -11.43
N THR A 94 -0.87 -12.17 -11.83
CA THR A 94 -0.14 -13.08 -10.93
C THR A 94 1.01 -12.37 -10.22
N ALA A 95 1.53 -12.97 -9.14
CA ALA A 95 2.68 -12.42 -8.43
C ALA A 95 3.88 -12.20 -9.36
N ALA A 96 4.17 -13.13 -10.28
CA ALA A 96 5.27 -13.00 -11.23
C ALA A 96 5.09 -11.82 -12.20
N GLU A 97 3.88 -11.63 -12.73
CA GLU A 97 3.57 -10.53 -13.66
C GLU A 97 3.72 -9.16 -12.99
N ARG A 98 3.37 -9.05 -11.69
CA ARG A 98 3.50 -7.81 -10.94
C ARG A 98 4.93 -7.32 -10.87
N PHE A 99 5.90 -8.21 -10.74
CA PHE A 99 7.33 -7.88 -10.62
C PHE A 99 8.07 -7.79 -11.96
N THR A 100 7.39 -8.00 -13.10
CA THR A 100 7.98 -7.75 -14.42
C THR A 100 8.39 -6.28 -14.54
N ASP A 101 9.65 -6.02 -14.90
CA ASP A 101 10.25 -4.67 -14.98
C ASP A 101 10.13 -3.85 -13.67
N ALA A 102 10.02 -4.54 -12.53
CA ALA A 102 10.06 -3.93 -11.21
C ALA A 102 11.27 -4.49 -10.45
N PRO A 103 12.47 -3.91 -10.64
CA PRO A 103 13.68 -4.41 -9.99
C PRO A 103 13.53 -4.35 -8.47
N LEU A 104 14.11 -5.36 -7.81
CA LEU A 104 14.10 -5.49 -6.37
C LEU A 104 15.49 -5.27 -5.78
N ALA A 105 15.53 -4.53 -4.69
CA ALA A 105 16.64 -4.47 -3.74
C ALA A 105 16.19 -5.06 -2.41
N GLN A 106 17.10 -5.13 -1.45
CA GLN A 106 16.75 -5.42 -0.06
C GLN A 106 16.73 -4.12 0.75
N ALA A 107 15.71 -3.96 1.57
CA ALA A 107 15.69 -2.94 2.59
C ALA A 107 16.65 -3.34 3.75
N PRO A 108 17.03 -2.41 4.66
CA PRO A 108 17.98 -2.71 5.74
C PRO A 108 17.60 -3.90 6.63
N GLY A 109 16.32 -4.12 6.90
CA GLY A 109 15.81 -5.28 7.65
C GLY A 109 15.63 -6.55 6.79
N GLY A 110 16.02 -6.52 5.51
CA GLY A 110 16.01 -7.67 4.60
C GLY A 110 14.74 -7.86 3.80
N SER A 111 13.75 -6.99 3.93
CA SER A 111 12.50 -7.07 3.16
C SER A 111 12.71 -6.73 1.68
N PRO A 112 11.96 -7.34 0.74
CA PRO A 112 12.04 -6.97 -0.65
C PRO A 112 11.54 -5.54 -0.87
N ARG A 113 12.41 -4.68 -1.38
CA ARG A 113 12.10 -3.28 -1.71
C ARG A 113 12.15 -3.09 -3.23
N LEU A 114 11.18 -2.35 -3.79
CA LEU A 114 11.27 -1.92 -5.18
C LEU A 114 12.47 -0.96 -5.34
N ASP A 115 13.35 -1.27 -6.28
CA ASP A 115 14.49 -0.41 -6.61
C ASP A 115 14.09 0.59 -7.70
N LEU A 116 13.18 1.48 -7.32
CA LEU A 116 12.58 2.50 -8.16
C LEU A 116 12.58 3.85 -7.45
N PRO A 117 12.59 4.99 -8.18
CA PRO A 117 12.55 6.33 -7.57
C PRO A 117 11.15 6.65 -7.03
N CYS A 118 10.71 5.92 -6.01
CA CYS A 118 9.48 6.20 -5.27
C CYS A 118 9.57 7.56 -4.57
N ALA A 119 8.43 8.23 -4.34
CA ALA A 119 8.39 9.47 -3.56
C ALA A 119 8.88 9.25 -2.12
N ALA A 120 8.55 8.10 -1.55
CA ALA A 120 9.08 7.64 -0.26
C ALA A 120 8.96 6.12 -0.14
N TRP A 121 9.67 5.53 0.82
CA TRP A 121 9.43 4.15 1.24
C TRP A 121 9.61 4.01 2.76
N PHE A 122 8.97 2.98 3.32
CA PHE A 122 8.99 2.65 4.73
C PHE A 122 9.14 1.14 4.89
N GLU A 123 10.19 0.67 5.57
CA GLU A 123 10.27 -0.71 6.04
C GLU A 123 9.66 -0.79 7.41
N CYS A 124 8.71 -1.70 7.58
CA CYS A 124 7.91 -1.82 8.79
C CYS A 124 7.99 -3.23 9.38
N PHE A 125 8.16 -3.31 10.69
CA PHE A 125 7.80 -4.48 11.46
C PHE A 125 6.27 -4.65 11.45
N ASN A 126 5.78 -5.85 11.18
CA ASN A 126 4.35 -6.19 11.11
C ASN A 126 3.76 -6.34 12.53
N ARG A 127 3.49 -5.21 13.18
CA ARG A 127 3.25 -5.10 14.62
C ARG A 127 1.94 -5.72 15.08
N SER A 128 0.83 -5.37 14.44
CA SER A 128 -0.50 -5.86 14.83
C SER A 128 -1.48 -5.83 13.67
N ARG A 129 -2.56 -6.61 13.80
CA ARG A 129 -3.60 -6.76 12.79
C ARG A 129 -4.96 -6.77 13.46
N TYR A 130 -5.94 -6.17 12.77
CA TYR A 130 -7.32 -6.11 13.23
C TYR A 130 -8.26 -6.55 12.11
N ASP A 131 -9.11 -7.49 12.44
CA ASP A 131 -10.14 -8.02 11.53
C ASP A 131 -11.34 -7.09 11.51
N GLU A 132 -11.58 -6.44 10.35
CA GLU A 132 -12.67 -5.47 10.20
C GLU A 132 -13.45 -5.72 8.90
N GLY A 133 -14.63 -6.28 9.01
CA GLY A 133 -15.50 -6.57 7.89
C GLY A 133 -14.86 -7.52 6.86
N ASP A 134 -14.79 -7.10 5.61
CA ASP A 134 -14.16 -7.82 4.51
C ASP A 134 -12.66 -7.53 4.33
N HIS A 135 -12.06 -6.77 5.27
CA HIS A 135 -10.64 -6.38 5.29
C HIS A 135 -9.95 -6.77 6.59
N ILE A 136 -8.62 -6.76 6.54
CA ILE A 136 -7.73 -6.76 7.71
C ILE A 136 -6.95 -5.45 7.70
N ILE A 137 -6.95 -4.73 8.82
CA ILE A 137 -6.11 -3.55 9.04
C ILE A 137 -4.77 -4.04 9.58
N PHE A 138 -3.70 -3.65 8.90
CA PHE A 138 -2.32 -3.91 9.32
C PHE A 138 -1.74 -2.64 9.94
N ILE A 139 -1.14 -2.77 11.12
CA ILE A 139 -0.36 -1.72 11.77
C ILE A 139 1.11 -2.09 11.65
N GLY A 140 1.88 -1.23 11.01
CA GLY A 140 3.33 -1.36 10.91
C GLY A 140 4.06 -0.36 11.82
N GLU A 141 5.08 -0.85 12.52
CA GLU A 141 6.04 0.00 13.19
C GLU A 141 7.20 0.27 12.24
N VAL A 142 7.43 1.54 11.92
CA VAL A 142 8.45 1.94 10.96
C VAL A 142 9.83 1.79 11.59
N GLU A 143 10.68 0.95 10.97
CA GLU A 143 12.06 0.74 11.38
C GLU A 143 13.04 1.56 10.51
N HIS A 144 12.71 1.70 9.21
CA HIS A 144 13.52 2.45 8.25
C HIS A 144 12.62 3.21 7.29
N CYS A 145 13.00 4.41 6.90
CA CYS A 145 12.30 5.17 5.88
C CYS A 145 13.24 6.12 5.14
N GLU A 146 12.86 6.42 3.90
CA GLU A 146 13.57 7.37 3.04
C GLU A 146 12.57 8.10 2.15
N ARG A 147 12.88 9.32 1.76
CA ARG A 147 12.10 10.12 0.81
C ARG A 147 12.97 10.66 -0.30
N THR A 148 12.35 10.96 -1.42
CA THR A 148 12.96 11.66 -2.56
C THR A 148 12.20 12.95 -2.85
N GLU A 149 12.65 13.71 -3.84
CA GLU A 149 11.93 14.90 -4.33
C GLU A 149 10.90 14.55 -5.43
N ALA A 150 10.71 13.26 -5.76
CA ALA A 150 9.73 12.83 -6.75
C ALA A 150 8.30 13.16 -6.30
N LEU A 151 7.50 13.70 -7.21
CA LEU A 151 6.10 14.03 -6.92
C LEU A 151 5.27 12.76 -6.75
N PRO A 152 4.43 12.64 -5.70
CA PRO A 152 3.65 11.46 -5.45
C PRO A 152 2.54 11.28 -6.49
N LEU A 153 2.16 10.02 -6.75
CA LEU A 153 0.98 9.66 -7.52
C LEU A 153 -0.27 9.83 -6.67
N VAL A 154 -1.30 10.46 -7.21
CA VAL A 154 -2.59 10.68 -6.55
C VAL A 154 -3.67 9.83 -7.19
N TYR A 155 -4.56 9.27 -6.38
CA TYR A 155 -5.75 8.54 -6.80
C TYR A 155 -7.01 9.27 -6.33
N HIS A 156 -7.92 9.57 -7.27
CA HIS A 156 -9.15 10.31 -6.99
C HIS A 156 -10.27 9.87 -7.95
N ALA A 157 -11.49 9.75 -7.44
CA ALA A 157 -12.69 9.46 -8.23
C ALA A 157 -12.58 8.25 -9.17
N GLY A 158 -11.82 7.22 -8.77
CA GLY A 158 -11.61 6.01 -9.57
C GLY A 158 -10.52 6.13 -10.64
N GLY A 159 -9.79 7.23 -10.69
CA GLY A 159 -8.69 7.51 -11.62
C GLY A 159 -7.40 7.93 -10.92
N TYR A 160 -6.30 7.89 -11.67
CA TYR A 160 -5.03 8.44 -11.22
C TYR A 160 -4.88 9.86 -11.76
N ASP A 161 -4.60 10.80 -10.87
CA ASP A 161 -4.22 12.16 -11.25
C ASP A 161 -2.70 12.29 -11.22
N LEU A 162 -2.17 12.78 -12.33
CA LEU A 162 -0.79 13.26 -12.38
C LEU A 162 -0.74 14.52 -11.54
N THR A 163 -0.13 14.46 -10.41
CA THR A 163 -0.04 15.44 -9.32
C THR A 163 -0.22 16.88 -9.78
N PRO A 164 -1.19 17.61 -9.24
CA PRO A 164 -1.32 19.02 -9.58
C PRO A 164 0.01 19.73 -9.33
N ASN A 165 0.47 20.54 -10.29
CA ASN A 165 1.58 21.46 -10.08
C ASN A 165 1.18 22.40 -8.94
N LEU A 166 1.56 22.04 -7.72
CA LEU A 166 1.51 22.95 -6.60
C LEU A 166 2.56 24.05 -6.89
N GLN A 167 2.13 25.09 -7.59
CA GLN A 167 2.90 26.31 -7.66
C GLN A 167 3.08 26.79 -6.22
N LYS A 168 4.32 26.80 -5.76
CA LYS A 168 4.72 27.42 -4.50
C LYS A 168 4.56 28.92 -4.59
#